data_917d0aaed8e5e36075c4ec0ba0c0f099
#
_entry.id   917d0aaed8e5e36075c4ec0ba0c0f099
#
_cell.length_a   1.000
_cell.length_b   1.000
_cell.length_c   1.000
_cell.angle_alpha   90.00
_cell.angle_beta   90.00
_cell.angle_gamma   90.00
#
_symmetry.space_group_name_H-M   'P 1'
#
loop_
_entity.id
_entity.type
_entity.pdbx_description
1 polymer ?
#
loop_
_entity_poly.entity_id
_entity_poly.type
_entity_poly.pdbx_seq_one_letter_code
_entity_poly.pdbx_strand_id
1 'polypeptide(L)'
;DDVNEGDYVILEVADTGEGIPAADQKRIFEPFYTKKIMGRSGTGLGLAVVWGTVKDHKGYINVHSAERKGTTITLYFPVTRQEISRVQNSLPLSEYMGNGESILVVDDIYEQRDLAVQIMTRLNYKVTAKSSGEEALQYLKTARADLIVLDMIMEPGMDGLDTYNKILEIHPRQKAIIVSGFSDTDRVRQAQLLGAGAYVSKPYVKEKLGLAVRKELDRPMK
;
A
#
# COMPACT_ATOMS: atom_id res chain seq x y z
N ASP A 1 -3.94 26.33 18.90
CA ASP A 1 -3.22 26.96 17.76
C ASP A 1 -4.07 28.10 17.25
N ASP A 2 -3.48 29.30 17.09
CA ASP A 2 -4.16 30.41 16.42
C ASP A 2 -4.35 30.01 14.93
N VAL A 3 -5.60 29.83 14.54
CA VAL A 3 -5.95 29.51 13.15
C VAL A 3 -5.95 30.81 12.37
N ASN A 4 -5.16 30.87 11.30
CA ASN A 4 -5.15 32.04 10.41
C ASN A 4 -6.51 32.20 9.71
N GLU A 5 -6.94 33.41 9.47
CA GLU A 5 -8.14 33.67 8.65
C GLU A 5 -7.94 33.10 7.23
N GLY A 6 -8.94 32.42 6.71
CA GLY A 6 -8.89 31.84 5.37
C GLY A 6 -9.97 30.80 5.13
N ASP A 7 -9.99 30.28 3.89
CA ASP A 7 -10.89 29.20 3.49
C ASP A 7 -10.22 27.84 3.83
N TYR A 8 -10.99 26.93 4.41
CA TYR A 8 -10.52 25.61 4.81
C TYR A 8 -11.45 24.51 4.32
N VAL A 9 -10.84 23.39 3.91
CA VAL A 9 -11.53 22.11 3.83
C VAL A 9 -11.50 21.48 5.22
N ILE A 10 -12.65 21.06 5.71
CA ILE A 10 -12.79 20.46 7.04
C ILE A 10 -13.04 18.97 6.89
N LEU A 11 -12.24 18.16 7.59
CA LEU A 11 -12.47 16.74 7.77
C LEU A 11 -12.74 16.48 9.26
N GLU A 12 -13.92 15.98 9.56
CA GLU A 12 -14.32 15.63 10.92
C GLU A 12 -14.48 14.12 11.07
N VAL A 13 -13.88 13.58 12.14
CA VAL A 13 -14.01 12.17 12.51
C VAL A 13 -14.50 12.13 13.96
N ALA A 14 -15.66 11.53 14.17
CA ALA A 14 -16.28 11.41 15.49
C ALA A 14 -16.52 9.94 15.85
N ASP A 15 -16.27 9.60 17.11
CA ASP A 15 -16.60 8.31 17.71
C ASP A 15 -17.44 8.48 18.99
N THR A 16 -18.08 7.41 19.39
CA THR A 16 -18.85 7.32 20.65
C THR A 16 -18.13 6.44 21.68
N GLY A 17 -16.81 6.41 21.64
CA GLY A 17 -15.96 5.61 22.52
C GLY A 17 -15.82 6.16 23.93
N GLU A 18 -14.78 5.68 24.63
CA GLU A 18 -14.53 6.05 26.04
C GLU A 18 -14.13 7.52 26.22
N GLY A 19 -13.81 8.22 25.12
CA GLY A 19 -13.31 9.58 25.19
C GLY A 19 -11.87 9.67 25.74
N ILE A 20 -11.35 10.89 25.78
CA ILE A 20 -9.98 11.20 26.20
C ILE A 20 -10.00 12.16 27.39
N PRO A 21 -9.42 11.78 28.55
CA PRO A 21 -9.30 12.67 29.69
C PRO A 21 -8.58 13.97 29.35
N ALA A 22 -9.01 15.10 29.91
CA ALA A 22 -8.43 16.40 29.61
C ALA A 22 -6.91 16.47 29.81
N ALA A 23 -6.38 15.76 30.82
CA ALA A 23 -4.94 15.67 31.10
C ALA A 23 -4.13 15.01 29.96
N ASP A 24 -4.78 14.15 29.17
CA ASP A 24 -4.12 13.40 28.10
C ASP A 24 -4.25 14.06 26.75
N GLN A 25 -5.25 14.92 26.52
CA GLN A 25 -5.54 15.52 25.22
C GLN A 25 -4.36 16.27 24.59
N LYS A 26 -3.46 16.80 25.42
CA LYS A 26 -2.23 17.45 24.93
C LYS A 26 -1.16 16.45 24.50
N ARG A 27 -1.24 15.22 25.01
CA ARG A 27 -0.19 14.20 24.83
C ARG A 27 -0.52 13.17 23.77
N ILE A 28 -1.78 13.09 23.31
CA ILE A 28 -2.20 12.07 22.33
C ILE A 28 -1.45 12.13 20.99
N PHE A 29 -0.81 13.25 20.70
CA PHE A 29 0.02 13.45 19.50
C PHE A 29 1.51 13.18 19.74
N GLU A 30 1.92 12.90 21.00
CA GLU A 30 3.31 12.50 21.28
C GLU A 30 3.57 11.11 20.70
N PRO A 31 4.69 10.89 19.98
CA PRO A 31 5.06 9.57 19.51
C PRO A 31 5.14 8.55 20.66
N PHE A 32 4.62 7.36 20.41
CA PHE A 32 4.58 6.23 21.37
C PHE A 32 3.68 6.44 22.59
N TYR A 33 2.98 7.55 22.68
CA TYR A 33 2.01 7.76 23.77
C TYR A 33 0.78 6.87 23.57
N THR A 34 0.54 5.95 24.48
CA THR A 34 -0.62 5.07 24.49
C THR A 34 -0.96 4.65 25.93
N LYS A 35 -2.23 4.60 26.26
CA LYS A 35 -2.74 4.01 27.51
C LYS A 35 -3.21 2.57 27.35
N LYS A 36 -3.19 2.05 26.14
CA LYS A 36 -3.55 0.64 25.90
C LYS A 36 -2.42 -0.27 26.37
N ILE A 37 -2.80 -1.33 27.09
CA ILE A 37 -1.87 -2.34 27.63
C ILE A 37 -1.13 -2.98 26.44
N MET A 38 0.19 -3.12 26.56
CA MET A 38 1.04 -3.80 25.57
C MET A 38 0.43 -5.16 25.19
N GLY A 39 0.23 -5.39 23.87
CA GLY A 39 -0.30 -6.64 23.30
C GLY A 39 -1.74 -6.56 22.76
N ARG A 40 -2.47 -5.47 22.94
CA ARG A 40 -3.75 -5.22 22.26
C ARG A 40 -3.70 -3.89 21.52
N SER A 41 -3.24 -3.96 20.24
CA SER A 41 -3.44 -2.97 19.17
C SER A 41 -3.12 -1.50 19.49
N GLY A 42 -1.99 -1.01 19.02
CA GLY A 42 -1.65 0.41 18.89
C GLY A 42 -0.23 0.74 19.32
N THR A 43 0.64 1.09 18.38
CA THR A 43 2.04 1.50 18.63
C THR A 43 2.17 2.90 19.24
N GLY A 44 1.07 3.63 19.42
CA GLY A 44 1.08 5.05 19.83
C GLY A 44 1.64 6.01 18.76
N LEU A 45 1.78 5.55 17.51
CA LEU A 45 2.31 6.36 16.41
C LEU A 45 1.21 6.98 15.54
N GLY A 46 -0.01 6.43 15.53
CA GLY A 46 -1.05 6.83 14.58
C GLY A 46 -1.39 8.32 14.64
N LEU A 47 -1.70 8.86 15.82
CA LEU A 47 -2.04 10.27 15.98
C LEU A 47 -0.82 11.20 15.80
N ALA A 48 0.39 10.75 16.12
CA ALA A 48 1.62 11.49 15.84
C ALA A 48 1.83 11.67 14.33
N VAL A 49 1.57 10.62 13.53
CA VAL A 49 1.62 10.68 12.06
C VAL A 49 0.53 11.61 11.52
N VAL A 50 -0.70 11.52 12.03
CA VAL A 50 -1.79 12.44 11.64
C VAL A 50 -1.40 13.89 11.91
N TRP A 51 -0.84 14.17 13.09
CA TRP A 51 -0.39 15.52 13.46
C TRP A 51 0.70 16.02 12.50
N GLY A 52 1.72 15.22 12.24
CA GLY A 52 2.79 15.56 11.28
C GLY A 52 2.22 15.84 9.89
N THR A 53 1.38 14.95 9.37
CA THR A 53 0.74 15.14 8.06
C THR A 53 -0.06 16.43 7.96
N VAL A 54 -0.86 16.76 8.98
CA VAL A 54 -1.65 18.00 8.98
C VAL A 54 -0.74 19.22 9.03
N LYS A 55 0.33 19.20 9.83
CA LYS A 55 1.30 20.31 9.90
C LYS A 55 2.07 20.50 8.60
N ASP A 56 2.48 19.42 7.93
CA ASP A 56 3.14 19.48 6.61
C ASP A 56 2.24 20.15 5.57
N HIS A 57 0.92 19.96 5.68
CA HIS A 57 -0.09 20.62 4.85
C HIS A 57 -0.50 22.00 5.37
N LYS A 58 0.23 22.57 6.34
CA LYS A 58 -0.08 23.86 6.99
C LYS A 58 -1.49 23.90 7.59
N GLY A 59 -2.00 22.75 7.99
CA GLY A 59 -3.32 22.57 8.56
C GLY A 59 -3.34 22.72 10.07
N TYR A 60 -4.55 22.61 10.63
CA TYR A 60 -4.80 22.70 12.06
C TYR A 60 -5.60 21.48 12.52
N ILE A 61 -5.45 21.12 13.79
CA ILE A 61 -6.17 20.03 14.42
C ILE A 61 -6.89 20.58 15.65
N ASN A 62 -8.18 20.25 15.75
CA ASN A 62 -8.95 20.45 16.97
C ASN A 62 -9.44 19.11 17.50
N VAL A 63 -9.37 18.92 18.81
CA VAL A 63 -9.85 17.72 19.49
C VAL A 63 -10.90 18.13 20.51
N HIS A 64 -12.10 17.60 20.33
CA HIS A 64 -13.18 17.74 21.30
C HIS A 64 -13.50 16.36 21.87
N SER A 65 -13.18 16.15 23.12
CA SER A 65 -13.38 14.86 23.77
C SER A 65 -13.76 15.02 25.23
N ALA A 66 -14.63 14.15 25.69
CA ALA A 66 -14.98 14.02 27.09
C ALA A 66 -15.09 12.54 27.47
N GLU A 67 -14.66 12.20 28.67
CA GLU A 67 -14.74 10.83 29.18
C GLU A 67 -16.17 10.28 29.06
N ARG A 68 -16.28 9.07 28.52
CA ARG A 68 -17.53 8.33 28.28
C ARG A 68 -18.50 8.99 27.29
N LYS A 69 -18.05 10.00 26.54
CA LYS A 69 -18.87 10.69 25.53
C LYS A 69 -18.30 10.58 24.11
N GLY A 70 -17.14 9.94 23.97
CA GLY A 70 -16.46 9.80 22.68
C GLY A 70 -15.51 10.95 22.36
N THR A 71 -15.01 10.95 21.15
CA THR A 71 -14.03 11.92 20.66
C THR A 71 -14.43 12.41 19.28
N THR A 72 -14.30 13.71 19.04
CA THR A 72 -14.39 14.33 17.73
C THR A 72 -13.04 14.99 17.42
N ILE A 73 -12.42 14.57 16.33
CA ILE A 73 -11.20 15.19 15.80
C ILE A 73 -11.56 15.92 14.52
N THR A 74 -11.29 17.21 14.48
CA THR A 74 -11.55 18.08 13.33
C THR A 74 -10.21 18.55 12.74
N LEU A 75 -9.99 18.26 11.47
CA LEU A 75 -8.81 18.67 10.71
C LEU A 75 -9.20 19.78 9.76
N TYR A 76 -8.38 20.82 9.71
CA TYR A 76 -8.56 21.98 8.84
C TYR A 76 -7.40 22.06 7.86
N PHE A 77 -7.67 21.95 6.58
CA PHE A 77 -6.66 22.09 5.52
C PHE A 77 -6.90 23.38 4.74
N PRO A 78 -5.89 24.28 4.63
CA PRO A 78 -6.03 25.49 3.84
C PRO A 78 -6.42 25.17 2.41
N VAL A 79 -7.39 25.88 1.88
CA VAL A 79 -7.81 25.73 0.48
C VAL A 79 -6.69 26.24 -0.43
N THR A 80 -6.21 25.40 -1.35
CA THR A 80 -5.40 25.86 -2.46
C THR A 80 -6.29 26.17 -3.65
N ARG A 81 -6.09 27.35 -4.25
CA ARG A 81 -6.72 27.75 -5.51
C ARG A 81 -5.79 27.55 -6.71
N GLN A 82 -4.60 26.95 -6.47
CA GLN A 82 -3.77 26.52 -7.57
C GLN A 82 -4.57 25.49 -8.37
N GLU A 83 -4.66 25.71 -9.67
CA GLU A 83 -5.20 24.68 -10.55
C GLU A 83 -4.46 23.39 -10.22
N ILE A 84 -5.22 22.36 -9.83
CA ILE A 84 -4.67 21.02 -9.79
C ILE A 84 -4.11 20.85 -11.20
N SER A 85 -2.79 20.87 -11.33
CA SER A 85 -2.17 20.38 -12.55
C SER A 85 -2.79 19.00 -12.69
N ARG A 86 -3.84 18.92 -13.53
CA ARG A 86 -4.48 17.64 -13.85
C ARG A 86 -3.29 16.80 -14.18
N VAL A 87 -3.03 15.77 -13.36
CA VAL A 87 -2.05 14.75 -13.70
C VAL A 87 -2.48 14.35 -15.09
N GLN A 88 -1.77 14.94 -16.05
CA GLN A 88 -2.10 14.83 -17.46
C GLN A 88 -2.02 13.36 -17.75
N ASN A 89 -3.13 12.89 -18.29
CA ASN A 89 -3.29 11.59 -18.84
C ASN A 89 -3.40 10.45 -17.81
N SER A 90 -4.60 10.27 -17.27
CA SER A 90 -5.04 8.90 -17.06
C SER A 90 -4.95 8.23 -18.44
N LEU A 91 -3.94 7.39 -18.60
CA LEU A 91 -3.79 6.61 -19.83
C LEU A 91 -5.10 5.87 -20.08
N PRO A 92 -5.55 5.77 -21.33
CA PRO A 92 -6.76 5.02 -21.64
C PRO A 92 -6.70 3.64 -20.97
N LEU A 93 -7.82 3.20 -20.40
CA LEU A 93 -7.90 1.91 -19.72
C LEU A 93 -7.38 0.76 -20.60
N SER A 94 -7.55 0.88 -21.92
CA SER A 94 -7.03 -0.06 -22.92
C SER A 94 -5.52 -0.25 -22.89
N GLU A 95 -4.76 0.71 -22.39
CA GLU A 95 -3.28 0.60 -22.36
C GLU A 95 -2.74 -0.30 -21.24
N TYR A 96 -3.59 -0.66 -20.26
CA TYR A 96 -3.18 -1.51 -19.15
C TYR A 96 -4.21 -2.61 -18.81
N MET A 97 -5.22 -2.79 -19.64
CA MET A 97 -6.10 -3.96 -19.56
C MET A 97 -5.40 -5.23 -20.01
N GLY A 98 -5.79 -6.34 -19.40
CA GLY A 98 -5.39 -7.69 -19.82
C GLY A 98 -6.25 -8.25 -20.92
N ASN A 99 -5.69 -9.21 -21.64
CA ASN A 99 -6.37 -10.04 -22.64
C ASN A 99 -6.67 -11.45 -22.10
N GLY A 100 -6.80 -11.58 -20.77
CA GLY A 100 -7.08 -12.83 -20.08
C GLY A 100 -5.82 -13.60 -19.68
N GLU A 101 -4.64 -12.94 -19.67
CA GLU A 101 -3.40 -13.53 -19.19
C GLU A 101 -3.52 -13.91 -17.70
N SER A 102 -2.76 -14.94 -17.31
CA SER A 102 -2.75 -15.47 -15.94
C SER A 102 -1.73 -14.76 -15.07
N ILE A 103 -2.20 -14.17 -13.99
CA ILE A 103 -1.38 -13.47 -13.00
C ILE A 103 -1.37 -14.24 -11.69
N LEU A 104 -0.19 -14.53 -11.16
CA LEU A 104 -0.01 -15.05 -9.81
C LEU A 104 0.34 -13.88 -8.88
N VAL A 105 -0.51 -13.62 -7.88
CA VAL A 105 -0.25 -12.63 -6.82
C VAL A 105 0.30 -13.34 -5.60
N VAL A 106 1.46 -12.91 -5.09
CA VAL A 106 2.10 -13.48 -3.90
C VAL A 106 2.38 -12.37 -2.89
N ASP A 107 1.69 -12.42 -1.75
CA ASP A 107 1.76 -11.40 -0.69
C ASP A 107 1.22 -12.04 0.60
N ASP A 108 1.93 -11.92 1.72
CA ASP A 108 1.54 -12.54 2.99
C ASP A 108 0.39 -11.79 3.67
N ILE A 109 0.28 -10.48 3.42
CA ILE A 109 -0.76 -9.63 4.01
C ILE A 109 -2.06 -9.79 3.21
N TYR A 110 -3.08 -10.33 3.84
CA TYR A 110 -4.38 -10.62 3.21
C TYR A 110 -4.98 -9.41 2.48
N GLU A 111 -5.03 -8.25 3.13
CA GLU A 111 -5.64 -7.03 2.59
C GLU A 111 -4.91 -6.53 1.34
N GLN A 112 -3.59 -6.62 1.33
CA GLN A 112 -2.74 -6.24 0.19
C GLN A 112 -2.96 -7.20 -0.97
N ARG A 113 -2.94 -8.49 -0.67
CA ARG A 113 -3.19 -9.56 -1.63
C ARG A 113 -4.58 -9.44 -2.27
N ASP A 114 -5.63 -9.22 -1.46
CA ASP A 114 -6.99 -9.06 -1.93
C ASP A 114 -7.15 -7.80 -2.81
N LEU A 115 -6.54 -6.68 -2.42
CA LEU A 115 -6.51 -5.47 -3.23
C LEU A 115 -5.88 -5.72 -4.61
N ALA A 116 -4.73 -6.40 -4.67
CA ALA A 116 -4.07 -6.74 -5.93
C ALA A 116 -4.96 -7.64 -6.80
N VAL A 117 -5.59 -8.66 -6.20
CA VAL A 117 -6.53 -9.55 -6.89
C VAL A 117 -7.70 -8.76 -7.49
N GLN A 118 -8.32 -7.88 -6.71
CA GLN A 118 -9.45 -7.06 -7.17
C GLN A 118 -9.04 -6.14 -8.32
N ILE A 119 -7.88 -5.48 -8.21
CA ILE A 119 -7.36 -4.61 -9.27
C ILE A 119 -7.14 -5.41 -10.55
N MET A 120 -6.39 -6.51 -10.50
CA MET A 120 -6.05 -7.31 -11.67
C MET A 120 -7.29 -7.95 -12.31
N THR A 121 -8.23 -8.44 -11.51
CA THR A 121 -9.50 -9.00 -12.01
C THR A 121 -10.33 -7.95 -12.75
N ARG A 122 -10.43 -6.72 -12.20
CA ARG A 122 -11.11 -5.59 -12.87
C ARG A 122 -10.42 -5.16 -14.16
N LEU A 123 -9.14 -5.44 -14.29
CA LEU A 123 -8.34 -5.20 -15.51
C LEU A 123 -8.38 -6.39 -16.49
N ASN A 124 -9.29 -7.33 -16.31
CA ASN A 124 -9.50 -8.49 -17.18
C ASN A 124 -8.36 -9.51 -17.19
N TYR A 125 -7.58 -9.63 -16.12
CA TYR A 125 -6.61 -10.70 -15.93
C TYR A 125 -7.25 -11.88 -15.18
N LYS A 126 -6.77 -13.10 -15.43
CA LYS A 126 -7.07 -14.29 -14.64
C LYS A 126 -6.13 -14.35 -13.45
N VAL A 127 -6.65 -14.28 -12.23
CA VAL A 127 -5.80 -14.11 -11.05
C VAL A 127 -5.85 -15.34 -10.15
N THR A 128 -4.67 -15.80 -9.76
CA THR A 128 -4.49 -16.77 -8.66
C THR A 128 -3.69 -16.06 -7.57
N ALA A 129 -4.03 -16.29 -6.30
CA ALA A 129 -3.34 -15.67 -5.17
C ALA A 129 -2.73 -16.73 -4.25
N LYS A 130 -1.55 -16.43 -3.71
CA LYS A 130 -0.83 -17.24 -2.71
C LYS A 130 -0.34 -16.37 -1.57
N SER A 131 -0.33 -16.93 -0.37
CA SER A 131 0.01 -16.21 0.85
C SER A 131 1.49 -16.31 1.22
N SER A 132 2.28 -17.11 0.49
CA SER A 132 3.71 -17.26 0.74
C SER A 132 4.47 -17.71 -0.51
N GLY A 133 5.80 -17.57 -0.46
CA GLY A 133 6.68 -18.07 -1.51
C GLY A 133 6.59 -19.58 -1.68
N GLU A 134 6.45 -20.33 -0.59
CA GLU A 134 6.31 -21.78 -0.59
C GLU A 134 5.04 -22.22 -1.32
N GLU A 135 3.91 -21.57 -1.04
CA GLU A 135 2.64 -21.83 -1.74
C GLU A 135 2.75 -21.50 -3.23
N ALA A 136 3.43 -20.40 -3.57
CA ALA A 136 3.66 -20.00 -4.96
C ALA A 136 4.49 -21.06 -5.71
N LEU A 137 5.58 -21.53 -5.11
CA LEU A 137 6.41 -22.59 -5.67
C LEU A 137 5.64 -23.91 -5.84
N GLN A 138 4.84 -24.29 -4.85
CA GLN A 138 4.01 -25.48 -4.97
C GLN A 138 3.00 -25.39 -6.10
N TYR A 139 2.36 -24.23 -6.24
CA TYR A 139 1.43 -23.95 -7.34
C TYR A 139 2.12 -24.05 -8.71
N LEU A 140 3.31 -23.44 -8.85
CA LEU A 140 4.04 -23.40 -10.11
C LEU A 140 4.65 -24.72 -10.55
N LYS A 141 4.67 -25.75 -9.68
CA LYS A 141 5.04 -27.11 -10.09
C LYS A 141 4.03 -27.76 -11.04
N THR A 142 2.75 -27.38 -10.92
CA THR A 142 1.63 -27.99 -11.66
C THR A 142 0.87 -27.01 -12.54
N ALA A 143 1.08 -25.72 -12.38
CA ALA A 143 0.42 -24.66 -13.12
C ALA A 143 1.45 -23.64 -13.66
N ARG A 144 1.00 -22.74 -14.52
CA ARG A 144 1.81 -21.65 -15.07
C ARG A 144 1.13 -20.31 -14.82
N ALA A 145 1.93 -19.27 -14.72
CA ALA A 145 1.46 -17.89 -14.72
C ALA A 145 2.25 -17.11 -15.80
N ASP A 146 1.56 -16.24 -16.53
CA ASP A 146 2.20 -15.39 -17.53
C ASP A 146 3.06 -14.30 -16.84
N LEU A 147 2.65 -13.86 -15.64
CA LEU A 147 3.40 -12.93 -14.83
C LEU A 147 3.10 -13.12 -13.34
N ILE A 148 4.08 -12.82 -12.49
CA ILE A 148 3.95 -12.84 -11.03
C ILE A 148 4.01 -11.40 -10.50
N VAL A 149 3.05 -11.05 -9.64
CA VAL A 149 3.11 -9.86 -8.78
C VAL A 149 3.60 -10.34 -7.42
N LEU A 150 4.83 -9.98 -7.07
CA LEU A 150 5.56 -10.56 -5.94
C LEU A 150 5.91 -9.51 -4.91
N ASP A 151 5.44 -9.71 -3.67
CA ASP A 151 5.91 -8.91 -2.54
C ASP A 151 7.36 -9.30 -2.18
N MET A 152 8.15 -8.28 -1.86
CA MET A 152 9.55 -8.49 -1.43
C MET A 152 9.67 -8.83 0.05
N ILE A 153 8.71 -8.41 0.87
CA ILE A 153 8.76 -8.58 2.31
C ILE A 153 7.61 -9.52 2.70
N MET A 154 7.94 -10.77 2.95
CA MET A 154 6.98 -11.78 3.40
C MET A 154 7.55 -12.50 4.63
N GLU A 155 6.76 -12.58 5.68
CA GLU A 155 7.11 -13.24 6.95
C GLU A 155 5.91 -14.05 7.50
N PRO A 156 6.16 -15.24 8.08
CA PRO A 156 7.42 -15.98 8.16
C PRO A 156 7.69 -16.78 6.88
N GLY A 157 8.95 -17.10 6.60
CA GLY A 157 9.34 -17.99 5.51
C GLY A 157 10.28 -17.34 4.50
N MET A 158 10.14 -17.74 3.23
CA MET A 158 10.94 -17.16 2.14
C MET A 158 10.45 -15.77 1.82
N ASP A 159 11.37 -14.81 1.69
CA ASP A 159 11.05 -13.49 1.15
C ASP A 159 10.90 -13.51 -0.39
N GLY A 160 10.61 -12.33 -0.95
CA GLY A 160 10.35 -12.21 -2.39
C GLY A 160 11.57 -12.55 -3.25
N LEU A 161 12.79 -12.18 -2.84
CA LEU A 161 13.99 -12.49 -3.61
C LEU A 161 14.29 -13.99 -3.61
N ASP A 162 14.23 -14.63 -2.44
CA ASP A 162 14.44 -16.07 -2.31
C ASP A 162 13.38 -16.86 -3.08
N THR A 163 12.14 -16.38 -3.03
CA THR A 163 11.01 -16.94 -3.79
C THR A 163 11.28 -16.83 -5.29
N TYR A 164 11.69 -15.66 -5.78
CA TYR A 164 11.93 -15.45 -7.20
C TYR A 164 13.10 -16.28 -7.72
N ASN A 165 14.20 -16.37 -6.96
CA ASN A 165 15.32 -17.26 -7.29
C ASN A 165 14.86 -18.71 -7.53
N LYS A 166 14.09 -19.26 -6.58
CA LYS A 166 13.57 -20.64 -6.72
C LYS A 166 12.56 -20.80 -7.83
N ILE A 167 11.78 -19.77 -8.12
CA ILE A 167 10.87 -19.78 -9.29
C ILE A 167 11.67 -19.88 -10.58
N LEU A 168 12.78 -19.14 -10.70
CA LEU A 168 13.64 -19.18 -11.89
C LEU A 168 14.33 -20.53 -12.10
N GLU A 169 14.55 -21.33 -11.04
CA GLU A 169 15.03 -22.72 -11.15
C GLU A 169 14.00 -23.62 -11.83
N ILE A 170 12.69 -23.37 -11.60
CA ILE A 170 11.58 -24.15 -12.19
C ILE A 170 11.18 -23.58 -13.55
N HIS A 171 11.12 -22.25 -13.65
CA HIS A 171 10.72 -21.49 -14.82
C HIS A 171 11.74 -20.40 -15.13
N PRO A 172 12.83 -20.68 -15.86
CA PRO A 172 13.97 -19.77 -16.05
C PRO A 172 13.63 -18.42 -16.69
N ARG A 173 12.48 -18.29 -17.33
CA ARG A 173 12.03 -17.05 -18.00
C ARG A 173 10.74 -16.50 -17.41
N GLN A 174 10.46 -16.80 -16.14
CA GLN A 174 9.24 -16.32 -15.48
C GLN A 174 9.28 -14.80 -15.36
N LYS A 175 8.31 -14.14 -15.96
CA LYS A 175 8.08 -12.69 -15.78
C LYS A 175 7.56 -12.41 -14.39
N ALA A 176 8.08 -11.36 -13.75
CA ALA A 176 7.61 -10.89 -12.46
C ALA A 176 7.73 -9.37 -12.38
N ILE A 177 6.82 -8.74 -11.65
CA ILE A 177 6.99 -7.39 -11.12
C ILE A 177 7.10 -7.47 -9.61
N ILE A 178 7.84 -6.54 -9.05
CA ILE A 178 8.10 -6.46 -7.62
C ILE A 178 7.18 -5.42 -6.99
N VAL A 179 6.53 -5.75 -5.88
CA VAL A 179 5.78 -4.81 -5.06
C VAL A 179 6.40 -4.73 -3.68
N SER A 180 6.51 -3.55 -3.07
CA SER A 180 7.02 -3.39 -1.70
C SER A 180 6.67 -2.02 -1.12
N GLY A 181 6.62 -1.93 0.21
CA GLY A 181 6.46 -0.66 0.92
C GLY A 181 7.74 0.19 0.97
N PHE A 182 8.91 -0.40 0.74
CA PHE A 182 10.22 0.27 0.78
C PHE A 182 10.88 0.23 -0.60
N SER A 183 11.16 1.41 -1.16
CA SER A 183 11.48 1.59 -2.57
C SER A 183 12.90 1.20 -3.02
N ASP A 184 13.84 1.07 -2.14
CA ASP A 184 15.26 0.99 -2.56
C ASP A 184 16.06 0.02 -1.70
N THR A 185 15.60 -1.22 -1.60
CA THR A 185 16.38 -2.26 -0.95
C THR A 185 17.31 -2.93 -1.97
N ASP A 186 18.51 -3.32 -1.53
CA ASP A 186 19.43 -4.11 -2.35
C ASP A 186 18.75 -5.37 -2.90
N ARG A 187 17.77 -5.92 -2.20
CA ARG A 187 17.02 -7.11 -2.62
C ARG A 187 16.13 -6.84 -3.85
N VAL A 188 15.50 -5.66 -3.94
CA VAL A 188 14.75 -5.25 -5.14
C VAL A 188 15.69 -5.17 -6.36
N ARG A 189 16.87 -4.55 -6.18
CA ARG A 189 17.87 -4.47 -7.24
C ARG A 189 18.37 -5.85 -7.66
N GLN A 190 18.61 -6.75 -6.72
CA GLN A 190 19.02 -8.12 -7.02
C GLN A 190 17.94 -8.88 -7.80
N ALA A 191 16.66 -8.77 -7.43
CA ALA A 191 15.57 -9.37 -8.18
C ALA A 191 15.50 -8.83 -9.64
N GLN A 192 15.71 -7.53 -9.81
CA GLN A 192 15.75 -6.93 -11.14
C GLN A 192 16.97 -7.39 -11.97
N LEU A 193 18.13 -7.58 -11.36
CA LEU A 193 19.30 -8.16 -12.02
C LEU A 193 19.06 -9.61 -12.48
N LEU A 194 18.23 -10.35 -11.76
CA LEU A 194 17.79 -11.71 -12.14
C LEU A 194 16.74 -11.71 -13.25
N GLY A 195 16.22 -10.55 -13.64
CA GLY A 195 15.28 -10.41 -14.74
C GLY A 195 13.87 -9.97 -14.34
N ALA A 196 13.58 -9.74 -13.06
CA ALA A 196 12.32 -9.14 -12.66
C ALA A 196 12.14 -7.75 -13.30
N GLY A 197 10.91 -7.42 -13.62
CA GLY A 197 10.56 -6.16 -14.26
C GLY A 197 10.48 -4.98 -13.29
N ALA A 198 9.47 -4.14 -13.48
CA ALA A 198 9.32 -2.92 -12.72
C ALA A 198 9.10 -3.18 -11.23
N TYR A 199 9.59 -2.24 -10.42
CA TYR A 199 9.23 -2.09 -9.03
C TYR A 199 8.00 -1.17 -8.91
N VAL A 200 7.03 -1.56 -8.09
CA VAL A 200 5.83 -0.77 -7.76
C VAL A 200 5.74 -0.56 -6.25
N SER A 201 5.85 0.69 -5.81
CA SER A 201 5.73 1.02 -4.38
C SER A 201 4.31 0.85 -3.87
N LYS A 202 4.15 0.24 -2.70
CA LYS A 202 2.92 0.24 -1.92
C LYS A 202 2.76 1.57 -1.17
N PRO A 203 1.56 2.13 -0.99
CA PRO A 203 0.29 1.67 -1.58
C PRO A 203 0.23 1.96 -3.09
N TYR A 204 -0.25 1.02 -3.86
CA TYR A 204 -0.40 1.18 -5.30
C TYR A 204 -1.86 1.43 -5.71
N VAL A 205 -2.02 2.17 -6.81
CA VAL A 205 -3.31 2.42 -7.44
C VAL A 205 -3.45 1.58 -8.71
N LYS A 206 -4.70 1.38 -9.15
CA LYS A 206 -5.05 0.54 -10.30
C LYS A 206 -4.19 0.84 -11.54
N GLU A 207 -4.04 2.10 -11.90
CA GLU A 207 -3.27 2.51 -13.08
C GLU A 207 -1.80 2.13 -12.99
N LYS A 208 -1.16 2.43 -11.83
CA LYS A 208 0.27 2.18 -11.63
C LYS A 208 0.59 0.68 -11.69
N LEU A 209 -0.24 -0.14 -11.02
CA LEU A 209 -0.06 -1.58 -11.02
C LEU A 209 -0.37 -2.19 -12.40
N GLY A 210 -1.47 -1.77 -13.04
CA GLY A 210 -1.87 -2.25 -14.36
C GLY A 210 -0.84 -1.95 -15.44
N LEU A 211 -0.30 -0.72 -15.46
CA LEU A 211 0.76 -0.34 -16.39
C LEU A 211 2.05 -1.15 -16.21
N ALA A 212 2.44 -1.38 -14.95
CA ALA A 212 3.63 -2.19 -14.67
C ALA A 212 3.46 -3.63 -15.17
N VAL A 213 2.30 -4.23 -14.90
CA VAL A 213 1.95 -5.58 -15.39
C VAL A 213 1.92 -5.63 -16.91
N ARG A 214 1.22 -4.71 -17.58
CA ARG A 214 1.11 -4.70 -19.05
C ARG A 214 2.47 -4.54 -19.70
N LYS A 215 3.27 -3.57 -19.25
CA LYS A 215 4.62 -3.33 -19.77
C LYS A 215 5.52 -4.56 -19.63
N GLU A 216 5.41 -5.28 -18.53
CA GLU A 216 6.22 -6.47 -18.30
C GLU A 216 5.73 -7.65 -19.16
N LEU A 217 4.42 -7.82 -19.32
CA LEU A 217 3.86 -8.84 -20.22
C LEU A 217 4.28 -8.61 -21.67
N ASP A 218 4.30 -7.36 -22.11
CA ASP A 218 4.67 -6.98 -23.49
C ASP A 218 6.19 -6.98 -23.72
N ARG A 219 7.01 -7.04 -22.67
CA ARG A 219 8.47 -7.08 -22.80
C ARG A 219 8.90 -8.34 -23.56
N PRO A 220 9.66 -8.20 -24.66
CA PRO A 220 10.20 -9.36 -25.39
C PRO A 220 11.02 -10.25 -24.44
N MET A 221 10.82 -11.54 -24.52
CA MET A 221 11.72 -12.49 -23.83
C MET A 221 13.06 -12.48 -24.54
N LYS A 222 14.12 -12.14 -23.81
CA LYS A 222 15.49 -12.24 -24.28
C LYS A 222 15.99 -13.68 -24.24
#